data_bb1fccf10a073ece90fab82fff22bf2b
#
_entry.id   bb1fccf10a073ece90fab82fff22bf2b
#
_cell.length_a   1.000
_cell.length_b   1.000
_cell.length_c   1.000
_cell.angle_alpha   90.00
_cell.angle_beta   90.00
_cell.angle_gamma   90.00
#
_symmetry.space_group_name_H-M   'P 1'
#
loop_
_entity.id
_entity.type
_entity.pdbx_description
1 polymer ?
#
loop_
_entity_poly.entity_id
_entity_poly.type
_entity_poly.pdbx_seq_one_letter_code
_entity_poly.pdbx_strand_id
1 'polypeptide(L)'
;TRKLLPILALTALAAAMGSAQAEKADRNKPMNIEADALHHDELQQVSTFTGNVVLTKGTIVLRGAKLEVRQDAEGYQFGKVWAAPGKRAFFRQKRDTQAGAPDEYVEGEGEIIEYDGKKDDVRLIQRGQLRRYTGGKLSDDIMGSGFSFHIHINRGAGAFVNDRRLRVSARREMPDA
;
A
#
# COMPACT_ATOMS: atom_id res chain seq x y z
N THR A 1 3.19 12.18 65.50
CA THR A 1 3.47 11.09 64.56
C THR A 1 2.66 11.28 63.28
N ARG A 2 3.26 11.90 62.26
CA ARG A 2 2.62 12.29 60.99
C ARG A 2 2.76 11.18 59.97
N LYS A 3 1.63 10.73 59.46
CA LYS A 3 1.49 9.81 58.34
C LYS A 3 1.82 10.55 57.01
N LEU A 4 2.92 10.21 56.37
CA LEU A 4 3.29 10.62 55.04
C LEU A 4 3.66 9.39 54.24
N LEU A 5 2.67 8.77 53.62
CA LEU A 5 2.73 7.84 52.48
C LEU A 5 1.29 7.58 52.09
N PRO A 6 0.82 8.05 50.93
CA PRO A 6 0.97 7.37 49.67
C PRO A 6 0.87 8.36 48.46
N ILE A 7 1.95 8.95 48.00
CA ILE A 7 1.94 9.73 46.75
C ILE A 7 2.85 9.08 45.70
N LEU A 8 3.54 8.00 46.01
CA LEU A 8 4.53 7.41 45.09
C LEU A 8 3.99 6.31 44.19
N ALA A 9 2.69 5.98 44.25
CA ALA A 9 2.10 4.88 43.48
C ALA A 9 1.35 5.31 42.20
N LEU A 10 1.24 6.62 41.90
CA LEU A 10 0.43 7.11 40.75
C LEU A 10 1.25 7.55 39.55
N THR A 11 2.58 7.52 39.61
CA THR A 11 3.45 7.95 38.51
C THR A 11 4.00 6.81 37.65
N ALA A 12 3.70 5.55 37.95
CA ALA A 12 4.20 4.39 37.20
C ALA A 12 3.27 3.89 36.08
N LEU A 13 2.06 4.46 35.92
CA LEU A 13 1.08 3.97 34.90
C LEU A 13 1.02 4.81 33.64
N ALA A 14 1.81 5.90 33.52
CA ALA A 14 1.79 6.79 32.38
C ALA A 14 2.82 6.44 31.28
N ALA A 15 3.64 5.39 31.44
CA ALA A 15 4.72 5.04 30.52
C ALA A 15 4.39 3.94 29.50
N ALA A 16 3.13 3.47 29.42
CA ALA A 16 2.75 2.36 28.56
C ALA A 16 1.90 2.78 27.33
N MET A 17 1.81 4.06 27.00
CA MET A 17 1.25 4.50 25.73
C MET A 17 2.38 4.60 24.70
N GLY A 18 2.94 3.47 24.30
CA GLY A 18 3.71 3.33 23.08
C GLY A 18 2.79 3.63 21.91
N SER A 19 2.91 4.84 21.35
CA SER A 19 2.17 5.26 20.18
C SER A 19 2.45 4.29 19.03
N ALA A 20 1.42 3.67 18.50
CA ALA A 20 1.44 2.98 17.21
C ALA A 20 1.77 4.03 16.13
N GLN A 21 3.03 4.13 15.73
CA GLN A 21 3.56 5.13 14.78
C GLN A 21 4.21 4.51 13.55
N ALA A 22 3.80 3.32 13.14
CA ALA A 22 4.43 2.68 11.99
C ALA A 22 3.87 3.19 10.64
N GLU A 23 2.61 3.52 10.55
CA GLU A 23 1.86 3.78 9.32
C GLU A 23 2.17 5.10 8.60
N LYS A 24 2.73 6.06 9.32
CA LYS A 24 3.17 7.34 8.76
C LYS A 24 4.57 7.26 8.13
N ALA A 25 5.26 6.14 8.27
CA ALA A 25 6.65 5.99 7.88
C ALA A 25 6.85 6.10 6.36
N ASP A 26 5.97 5.53 5.54
CA ASP A 26 6.13 5.55 4.07
C ASP A 26 5.70 6.88 3.45
N ARG A 27 4.74 7.59 4.05
CA ARG A 27 4.25 8.87 3.52
C ARG A 27 5.36 9.91 3.39
N ASN A 28 6.26 9.98 4.36
CA ASN A 28 7.33 10.97 4.44
C ASN A 28 8.66 10.46 3.85
N LYS A 29 8.70 9.25 3.29
CA LYS A 29 9.90 8.72 2.65
C LYS A 29 10.08 9.33 1.27
N PRO A 30 11.34 9.54 0.82
CA PRO A 30 11.60 9.97 -0.53
C PRO A 30 11.08 8.94 -1.53
N MET A 31 10.57 9.42 -2.65
CA MET A 31 10.19 8.60 -3.80
C MET A 31 11.40 8.48 -4.72
N ASN A 32 11.79 7.27 -5.03
CA ASN A 32 12.83 6.97 -6.04
C ASN A 32 12.17 6.26 -7.22
N ILE A 33 12.53 6.66 -8.44
CA ILE A 33 12.01 6.06 -9.67
C ILE A 33 13.19 5.72 -10.57
N GLU A 34 13.25 4.46 -11.00
CA GLU A 34 14.18 3.94 -11.99
C GLU A 34 13.40 3.62 -13.26
N ALA A 35 13.91 4.00 -14.43
CA ALA A 35 13.31 3.75 -15.73
C ALA A 35 14.35 3.91 -16.84
N ASP A 36 14.06 3.40 -18.04
CA ASP A 36 14.96 3.56 -19.19
C ASP A 36 14.90 4.98 -19.78
N ALA A 37 13.77 5.68 -19.66
CA ALA A 37 13.60 7.05 -20.13
C ALA A 37 12.62 7.85 -19.26
N LEU A 38 12.87 9.18 -19.18
CA LEU A 38 12.02 10.17 -18.54
C LEU A 38 11.66 11.28 -19.52
N HIS A 39 10.38 11.64 -19.56
CA HIS A 39 9.87 12.86 -20.20
C HIS A 39 9.08 13.68 -19.18
N HIS A 40 9.36 14.98 -19.08
CA HIS A 40 8.62 15.89 -18.19
C HIS A 40 7.91 16.96 -19.03
N ASP A 41 6.60 17.08 -18.82
CA ASP A 41 5.76 18.14 -19.40
C ASP A 41 5.55 19.22 -18.33
N GLU A 42 6.22 20.37 -18.50
CA GLU A 42 6.13 21.49 -17.55
C GLU A 42 4.75 22.17 -17.55
N LEU A 43 4.04 22.15 -18.67
CA LEU A 43 2.71 22.79 -18.75
C LEU A 43 1.65 21.97 -18.04
N GLN A 44 1.74 20.65 -18.15
CA GLN A 44 0.79 19.74 -17.51
C GLN A 44 1.26 19.29 -16.12
N GLN A 45 2.50 19.59 -15.73
CA GLN A 45 3.15 19.12 -14.50
C GLN A 45 3.10 17.58 -14.38
N VAL A 46 3.34 16.90 -15.52
CA VAL A 46 3.36 15.44 -15.60
C VAL A 46 4.75 14.95 -15.95
N SER A 47 5.26 14.02 -15.14
CA SER A 47 6.47 13.26 -15.45
C SER A 47 6.09 11.87 -15.93
N THR A 48 6.55 11.49 -17.10
CA THR A 48 6.33 10.17 -17.71
C THR A 48 7.63 9.39 -17.75
N PHE A 49 7.65 8.24 -17.09
CA PHE A 49 8.74 7.28 -17.06
C PHE A 49 8.37 6.08 -17.93
N THR A 50 9.29 5.59 -18.75
CA THR A 50 9.05 4.46 -19.67
C THR A 50 10.21 3.47 -19.64
N GLY A 51 9.88 2.19 -19.81
CA GLY A 51 10.82 1.07 -19.85
C GLY A 51 11.29 0.66 -18.45
N ASN A 52 11.10 -0.60 -18.09
CA ASN A 52 11.58 -1.22 -16.84
C ASN A 52 11.34 -0.39 -15.57
N VAL A 53 10.16 0.24 -15.49
CA VAL A 53 9.86 1.19 -14.41
C VAL A 53 9.79 0.49 -13.07
N VAL A 54 10.56 0.99 -12.09
CA VAL A 54 10.50 0.61 -10.67
C VAL A 54 10.40 1.87 -9.84
N LEU A 55 9.30 2.02 -9.09
CA LEU A 55 9.14 3.06 -8.09
C LEU A 55 9.24 2.46 -6.69
N THR A 56 10.02 3.11 -5.83
CA THR A 56 10.12 2.77 -4.41
C THR A 56 9.83 3.99 -3.54
N LYS A 57 9.06 3.81 -2.47
CA LYS A 57 8.80 4.83 -1.45
C LYS A 57 8.61 4.14 -0.09
N GLY A 58 9.65 4.17 0.75
CA GLY A 58 9.66 3.38 1.98
C GLY A 58 9.51 1.89 1.67
N THR A 59 8.44 1.26 2.14
CA THR A 59 8.12 -0.15 1.88
C THR A 59 7.31 -0.38 0.61
N ILE A 60 6.81 0.70 0.01
CA ILE A 60 6.03 0.63 -1.23
C ILE A 60 6.96 0.35 -2.41
N VAL A 61 6.60 -0.63 -3.21
CA VAL A 61 7.24 -0.97 -4.49
C VAL A 61 6.17 -1.04 -5.57
N LEU A 62 6.36 -0.28 -6.66
CA LEU A 62 5.56 -0.35 -7.89
C LEU A 62 6.45 -0.73 -9.07
N ARG A 63 5.96 -1.60 -9.95
CA ARG A 63 6.67 -2.00 -11.18
C ARG A 63 5.72 -2.01 -12.37
N GLY A 64 6.23 -1.54 -13.51
CA GLY A 64 5.48 -1.53 -14.76
C GLY A 64 6.33 -1.21 -15.98
N ALA A 65 5.67 -1.02 -17.13
CA ALA A 65 6.33 -0.60 -18.37
C ALA A 65 6.31 0.92 -18.56
N LYS A 66 5.31 1.59 -18.00
CA LYS A 66 5.16 3.05 -18.04
C LYS A 66 4.58 3.53 -16.72
N LEU A 67 5.05 4.68 -16.24
CA LEU A 67 4.51 5.38 -15.08
C LEU A 67 4.33 6.84 -15.43
N GLU A 68 3.17 7.39 -15.14
CA GLU A 68 2.95 8.84 -15.10
C GLU A 68 2.79 9.28 -13.64
N VAL A 69 3.50 10.34 -13.27
CA VAL A 69 3.37 10.99 -11.97
C VAL A 69 2.99 12.44 -12.20
N ARG A 70 1.97 12.89 -11.49
CA ARG A 70 1.60 14.30 -11.42
C ARG A 70 1.47 14.74 -9.97
N GLN A 71 1.67 16.02 -9.72
CA GLN A 71 1.43 16.64 -8.43
C GLN A 71 0.37 17.74 -8.61
N ASP A 72 -0.59 17.81 -7.67
CA ASP A 72 -1.54 18.91 -7.66
C ASP A 72 -0.97 20.14 -6.95
N ALA A 73 -1.73 21.26 -6.99
CA ALA A 73 -1.33 22.51 -6.36
C ALA A 73 -1.22 22.42 -4.83
N GLU A 74 -1.84 21.41 -4.22
CA GLU A 74 -1.80 21.15 -2.77
C GLU A 74 -0.60 20.26 -2.39
N GLY A 75 0.17 19.77 -3.38
CA GLY A 75 1.33 18.92 -3.17
C GLY A 75 1.04 17.42 -3.13
N TYR A 76 -0.21 16.99 -3.35
CA TYR A 76 -0.55 15.57 -3.42
C TYR A 76 -0.05 14.96 -4.72
N GLN A 77 0.52 13.77 -4.61
CA GLN A 77 1.05 13.03 -5.74
C GLN A 77 0.05 11.98 -6.21
N PHE A 78 -0.10 11.88 -7.52
CA PHE A 78 -0.92 10.89 -8.20
C PHE A 78 -0.04 10.11 -9.18
N GLY A 79 -0.18 8.79 -9.16
CA GLY A 79 0.59 7.92 -10.03
C GLY A 79 -0.32 7.00 -10.85
N LYS A 80 0.06 6.73 -12.10
CA LYS A 80 -0.59 5.73 -12.93
C LYS A 80 0.46 4.88 -13.61
N VAL A 81 0.40 3.57 -13.35
CA VAL A 81 1.34 2.57 -13.87
C VAL A 81 0.62 1.67 -14.85
N TRP A 82 1.21 1.48 -16.02
CA TRP A 82 0.75 0.54 -17.03
C TRP A 82 1.70 -0.64 -17.13
N ALA A 83 1.14 -1.82 -17.27
CA ALA A 83 1.87 -3.02 -17.60
C ALA A 83 2.34 -3.03 -19.04
N ALA A 84 3.34 -3.83 -19.38
CA ALA A 84 3.63 -4.19 -20.75
C ALA A 84 2.47 -5.05 -21.32
N PRO A 85 2.28 -5.08 -22.67
CA PRO A 85 1.26 -5.89 -23.31
C PRO A 85 1.30 -7.35 -22.84
N GLY A 86 0.15 -7.89 -22.45
CA GLY A 86 0.02 -9.27 -21.96
C GLY A 86 0.52 -9.52 -20.52
N LYS A 87 1.18 -8.54 -19.89
CA LYS A 87 1.68 -8.63 -18.50
C LYS A 87 0.74 -7.91 -17.52
N ARG A 88 1.11 -7.91 -16.25
CA ARG A 88 0.48 -7.10 -15.20
C ARG A 88 1.55 -6.24 -14.53
N ALA A 89 1.19 -5.03 -14.16
CA ALA A 89 1.96 -4.18 -13.26
C ALA A 89 1.85 -4.75 -11.85
N PHE A 90 2.81 -4.42 -11.00
CA PHE A 90 2.95 -4.98 -9.66
C PHE A 90 3.00 -3.87 -8.61
N PHE A 91 2.35 -4.09 -7.48
CA PHE A 91 2.38 -3.28 -6.27
C PHE A 91 2.68 -4.16 -5.06
N ARG A 92 3.50 -3.66 -4.14
CA ARG A 92 3.72 -4.28 -2.82
C ARG A 92 3.88 -3.21 -1.77
N GLN A 93 3.36 -3.50 -0.56
CA GLN A 93 3.54 -2.65 0.62
C GLN A 93 3.54 -3.50 1.89
N LYS A 94 4.40 -3.14 2.83
CA LYS A 94 4.32 -3.65 4.20
C LYS A 94 3.18 -2.94 4.92
N ARG A 95 2.35 -3.71 5.62
CA ARG A 95 1.26 -3.18 6.44
C ARG A 95 1.78 -2.92 7.85
N ASP A 96 1.13 -1.98 8.52
CA ASP A 96 1.37 -1.78 9.93
C ASP A 96 0.72 -2.89 10.72
N THR A 97 1.51 -3.49 11.59
CA THR A 97 1.07 -4.51 12.53
C THR A 97 1.33 -4.03 13.95
N GLN A 98 0.60 -4.56 14.91
CA GLN A 98 0.86 -4.29 16.32
C GLN A 98 2.25 -4.78 16.72
N ALA A 99 2.87 -4.15 17.71
CA ALA A 99 4.17 -4.56 18.20
C ALA A 99 4.15 -6.05 18.61
N GLY A 100 5.09 -6.84 18.09
CA GLY A 100 5.18 -8.29 18.33
C GLY A 100 4.29 -9.16 17.42
N ALA A 101 3.40 -8.58 16.61
CA ALA A 101 2.66 -9.32 15.61
C ALA A 101 3.54 -9.65 14.39
N PRO A 102 3.27 -10.73 13.66
CA PRO A 102 3.98 -11.05 12.43
C PRO A 102 3.85 -9.94 11.38
N ASP A 103 4.91 -9.74 10.59
CA ASP A 103 4.88 -8.81 9.47
C ASP A 103 3.78 -9.19 8.47
N GLU A 104 3.03 -8.18 8.05
CA GLU A 104 2.01 -8.32 7.01
C GLU A 104 2.41 -7.53 5.76
N TYR A 105 2.25 -8.16 4.59
CA TYR A 105 2.44 -7.54 3.29
C TYR A 105 1.19 -7.69 2.44
N VAL A 106 0.90 -6.65 1.66
CA VAL A 106 -0.10 -6.69 0.61
C VAL A 106 0.61 -6.57 -0.73
N GLU A 107 0.27 -7.45 -1.67
CA GLU A 107 0.69 -7.40 -3.06
C GLU A 107 -0.53 -7.25 -3.96
N GLY A 108 -0.41 -6.42 -4.97
CA GLY A 108 -1.44 -6.20 -5.96
C GLY A 108 -0.88 -6.29 -7.38
N GLU A 109 -1.65 -6.85 -8.30
CA GLU A 109 -1.32 -6.87 -9.72
C GLU A 109 -2.54 -6.43 -10.54
N GLY A 110 -2.29 -5.81 -11.70
CA GLY A 110 -3.32 -5.40 -12.64
C GLY A 110 -2.69 -4.89 -13.94
N GLU A 111 -3.49 -4.73 -14.99
CA GLU A 111 -2.97 -4.11 -16.23
C GLU A 111 -2.63 -2.65 -16.03
N ILE A 112 -3.38 -1.99 -15.13
CA ILE A 112 -3.15 -0.63 -14.69
C ILE A 112 -3.22 -0.59 -13.17
N ILE A 113 -2.30 0.15 -12.56
CA ILE A 113 -2.33 0.48 -11.13
C ILE A 113 -2.38 2.00 -11.01
N GLU A 114 -3.38 2.52 -10.31
CA GLU A 114 -3.51 3.95 -10.00
C GLU A 114 -3.28 4.18 -8.52
N TYR A 115 -2.53 5.23 -8.19
CA TYR A 115 -2.29 5.73 -6.84
C TYR A 115 -2.88 7.12 -6.69
N ASP A 116 -3.70 7.32 -5.69
CA ASP A 116 -4.26 8.62 -5.27
C ASP A 116 -3.68 9.00 -3.91
N GLY A 117 -2.67 9.87 -3.91
CA GLY A 117 -1.99 10.30 -2.70
C GLY A 117 -2.83 11.18 -1.77
N LYS A 118 -3.92 11.79 -2.26
CA LYS A 118 -4.85 12.56 -1.43
C LYS A 118 -5.77 11.66 -0.62
N LYS A 119 -6.17 10.53 -1.20
CA LYS A 119 -7.04 9.52 -0.56
C LYS A 119 -6.26 8.39 0.10
N ASP A 120 -4.95 8.31 -0.13
CA ASP A 120 -4.12 7.16 0.22
C ASP A 120 -4.72 5.84 -0.32
N ASP A 121 -5.10 5.84 -1.59
CA ASP A 121 -5.80 4.75 -2.24
C ASP A 121 -5.00 4.20 -3.44
N VAL A 122 -4.94 2.87 -3.57
CA VAL A 122 -4.40 2.17 -4.73
C VAL A 122 -5.52 1.41 -5.42
N ARG A 123 -5.65 1.59 -6.72
CA ARG A 123 -6.62 0.88 -7.55
C ARG A 123 -5.91 -0.07 -8.50
N LEU A 124 -6.29 -1.33 -8.48
CA LEU A 124 -5.87 -2.34 -9.45
C LEU A 124 -6.97 -2.48 -10.49
N ILE A 125 -6.65 -2.20 -11.75
CA ILE A 125 -7.63 -2.12 -12.85
C ILE A 125 -7.29 -3.17 -13.89
N GLN A 126 -8.29 -3.95 -14.31
CA GLN A 126 -8.24 -5.04 -15.28
C GLN A 126 -7.30 -6.18 -14.85
N ARG A 127 -7.81 -7.40 -14.89
CA ARG A 127 -7.14 -8.64 -14.44
C ARG A 127 -6.48 -8.49 -13.07
N GLY A 128 -7.22 -7.83 -12.14
CA GLY A 128 -6.72 -7.54 -10.80
C GLY A 128 -6.52 -8.81 -9.98
N GLN A 129 -5.42 -8.84 -9.22
CA GLN A 129 -5.16 -9.84 -8.18
C GLN A 129 -4.64 -9.13 -6.95
N LEU A 130 -5.17 -9.49 -5.79
CA LEU A 130 -4.74 -9.00 -4.49
C LEU A 130 -4.34 -10.18 -3.62
N ARG A 131 -3.14 -10.15 -3.08
CA ARG A 131 -2.60 -11.16 -2.16
C ARG A 131 -2.20 -10.51 -0.85
N ARG A 132 -2.45 -11.21 0.24
CA ARG A 132 -1.97 -10.85 1.57
C ARG A 132 -1.06 -11.95 2.10
N TYR A 133 0.03 -11.54 2.72
CA TYR A 133 0.98 -12.41 3.39
C TYR A 133 1.10 -12.01 4.85
N THR A 134 1.09 -12.99 5.74
CA THR A 134 1.28 -12.79 7.19
C THR A 134 2.41 -13.72 7.65
N GLY A 135 3.47 -13.17 8.25
CA GLY A 135 4.64 -13.95 8.65
C GLY A 135 5.30 -14.69 7.49
N GLY A 136 5.25 -14.13 6.27
CA GLY A 136 5.79 -14.74 5.06
C GLY A 136 4.91 -15.80 4.41
N LYS A 137 3.76 -16.16 4.99
CA LYS A 137 2.81 -17.12 4.42
C LYS A 137 1.65 -16.40 3.73
N LEU A 138 1.21 -16.93 2.59
CA LEU A 138 0.02 -16.43 1.88
C LEU A 138 -1.22 -16.68 2.74
N SER A 139 -1.92 -15.61 3.14
CA SER A 139 -3.14 -15.68 3.94
C SER A 139 -4.41 -15.46 3.12
N ASP A 140 -4.35 -14.59 2.11
CA ASP A 140 -5.47 -14.34 1.21
C ASP A 140 -4.99 -14.19 -0.23
N ASP A 141 -5.77 -14.71 -1.19
CA ASP A 141 -5.58 -14.53 -2.63
C ASP A 141 -6.94 -14.28 -3.29
N ILE A 142 -7.11 -13.09 -3.88
CA ILE A 142 -8.34 -12.64 -4.50
C ILE A 142 -8.06 -12.23 -5.93
N MET A 143 -8.72 -12.84 -6.89
CA MET A 143 -8.57 -12.55 -8.33
C MET A 143 -9.88 -12.09 -8.94
N GLY A 144 -9.79 -11.19 -9.93
CA GLY A 144 -10.95 -10.74 -10.69
C GLY A 144 -10.59 -10.23 -12.09
N SER A 145 -11.39 -10.57 -13.09
CA SER A 145 -11.13 -10.26 -14.49
C SER A 145 -11.88 -9.04 -15.05
N GLY A 146 -12.65 -8.35 -14.27
CA GLY A 146 -13.43 -7.19 -14.75
C GLY A 146 -13.58 -6.10 -13.69
N PHE A 147 -12.69 -6.06 -12.71
CA PHE A 147 -12.82 -5.25 -11.50
C PHE A 147 -11.71 -4.25 -11.31
N SER A 148 -12.00 -3.21 -10.55
CA SER A 148 -10.99 -2.44 -9.84
C SER A 148 -11.00 -2.86 -8.36
N PHE A 149 -9.84 -3.25 -7.84
CA PHE A 149 -9.63 -3.39 -6.40
C PHE A 149 -9.21 -2.04 -5.84
N HIS A 150 -9.79 -1.64 -4.71
CA HIS A 150 -9.37 -0.47 -3.96
C HIS A 150 -8.63 -0.94 -2.71
N ILE A 151 -7.40 -0.48 -2.54
CA ILE A 151 -6.55 -0.77 -1.38
C ILE A 151 -6.32 0.55 -0.67
N HIS A 152 -6.90 0.73 0.50
CA HIS A 152 -6.56 1.87 1.36
C HIS A 152 -5.21 1.61 2.04
N ILE A 153 -4.23 2.46 1.74
CA ILE A 153 -2.85 2.31 2.21
C ILE A 153 -2.77 2.47 3.73
N ASN A 154 -3.54 3.40 4.31
CA ASN A 154 -3.43 3.83 5.71
C ASN A 154 -4.63 3.45 6.60
N ARG A 155 -5.55 2.64 6.15
CA ARG A 155 -6.64 2.11 6.98
C ARG A 155 -6.54 0.60 7.00
N GLY A 156 -6.56 0.01 8.21
CA GLY A 156 -6.45 -1.43 8.40
C GLY A 156 -7.23 -2.23 7.35
N ALA A 157 -6.75 -3.42 7.04
CA ALA A 157 -7.14 -4.27 5.93
C ALA A 157 -8.63 -4.24 5.55
N GLY A 158 -8.94 -3.41 4.57
CA GLY A 158 -10.22 -3.40 3.89
C GLY A 158 -9.95 -3.35 2.39
N ALA A 159 -9.89 -4.50 1.73
CA ALA A 159 -10.02 -4.52 0.28
C ALA A 159 -11.50 -4.34 -0.02
N PHE A 160 -11.90 -3.16 -0.51
CA PHE A 160 -13.26 -2.96 -1.00
C PHE A 160 -13.28 -3.28 -2.49
N VAL A 161 -14.05 -4.29 -2.85
CA VAL A 161 -14.34 -4.62 -4.23
C VAL A 161 -15.60 -3.87 -4.62
N ASN A 162 -15.48 -2.91 -5.50
CA ASN A 162 -16.62 -2.18 -6.01
C ASN A 162 -16.85 -2.56 -7.48
N ASP A 163 -17.55 -3.67 -7.71
CA ASP A 163 -18.36 -3.86 -8.92
C ASP A 163 -19.36 -5.03 -8.77
N ARG A 164 -20.50 -4.88 -9.46
CA ARG A 164 -21.73 -5.72 -9.32
C ARG A 164 -21.65 -7.12 -9.96
N ARG A 165 -20.50 -7.62 -10.39
CA ARG A 165 -20.32 -8.94 -11.03
C ARG A 165 -19.20 -9.77 -10.45
N LEU A 166 -19.24 -10.03 -9.15
CA LEU A 166 -18.23 -10.82 -8.46
C LEU A 166 -18.41 -12.33 -8.67
N ARG A 167 -17.38 -12.98 -9.23
CA ARG A 167 -17.03 -14.34 -8.84
C ARG A 167 -15.77 -14.24 -7.97
N VAL A 168 -15.97 -14.29 -6.65
CA VAL A 168 -14.86 -14.36 -5.69
C VAL A 168 -14.48 -15.83 -5.55
N SER A 169 -13.32 -16.21 -6.03
CA SER A 169 -12.68 -17.45 -5.61
C SER A 169 -11.70 -17.09 -4.49
N ALA A 170 -12.18 -17.05 -3.26
CA ALA A 170 -11.32 -16.96 -2.09
C ALA A 170 -10.79 -18.37 -1.79
N ARG A 171 -9.51 -18.62 -2.06
CA ARG A 171 -8.83 -19.82 -1.57
C ARG A 171 -8.28 -19.47 -0.19
N ARG A 172 -9.02 -19.83 0.85
CA ARG A 172 -8.51 -19.82 2.21
C ARG A 172 -7.80 -21.15 2.42
N GLU A 173 -6.48 -21.15 2.51
CA GLU A 173 -5.78 -22.30 3.05
C GLU A 173 -6.12 -22.40 4.54
N MET A 174 -6.87 -23.46 4.90
CA MET A 174 -7.05 -23.81 6.30
C MET A 174 -5.72 -24.32 6.84
N PRO A 175 -5.29 -23.93 8.04
CA PRO A 175 -4.14 -24.53 8.68
C PRO A 175 -4.44 -26.01 8.89
N ASP A 176 -3.49 -26.85 8.50
CA ASP A 176 -3.51 -28.28 8.78
C ASP A 176 -3.61 -28.49 10.30
N ALA A 177 -4.56 -29.35 10.69
CA ALA A 177 -4.83 -29.71 12.07
C ALA A 177 -3.73 -30.60 12.67
#